data_139aab59fabd1ce020ed94523de13fac
#
_entry.id   139aab59fabd1ce020ed94523de13fac
#
_cell.length_a   1.000
_cell.length_b   1.000
_cell.length_c   1.000
_cell.angle_alpha   90.00
_cell.angle_beta   90.00
_cell.angle_gamma   90.00
#
_symmetry.space_group_name_H-M   'P 1'
#
loop_
_entity.id
_entity.type
_entity.pdbx_description
1 polymer ?
#
loop_
_entity_poly.entity_id
_entity_poly.type
_entity_poly.pdbx_seq_one_letter_code
_entity_poly.pdbx_strand_id
1 'polypeptide(L)'
;MKIIVVGCTHAGTTAEVNLKEEHKDAEIVVYEKNDNVSFLSCGIALSIGGVVTETEKLFYNSPSNLESMGIAMKMGFEVLDIDFDNKKIKVKNLSEDKVIEDNYDKLVLTLGSWPIVPRLEGINLDNILLCKNYDHAKVIQEKEKSAKNIVVIGAGYIGVELAEAFEVQGKNVTLIDAEDRIMAKYLDPELTNVAEEEFRKHGVKLALGEMVQRFEGENNKVTKVITEKNSYEADLVILCIGFAPNTKI
;
A
#
# COMPACT_ATOMS: atom_id res chain seq x y z
N MET A 1 -21.63 16.60 20.84
CA MET A 1 -20.16 16.53 20.66
C MET A 1 -19.90 16.07 19.22
N LYS A 2 -19.08 16.81 18.48
CA LYS A 2 -18.68 16.45 17.11
C LYS A 2 -17.28 15.84 17.12
N ILE A 3 -17.17 14.63 16.59
CA ILE A 3 -15.90 13.91 16.46
C ILE A 3 -15.59 13.76 14.97
N ILE A 4 -14.43 14.27 14.55
CA ILE A 4 -13.95 14.05 13.19
C ILE A 4 -12.90 12.94 13.18
N VAL A 5 -13.04 11.99 12.25
CA VAL A 5 -12.06 10.94 11.97
C VAL A 5 -11.49 11.21 10.57
N VAL A 6 -10.17 11.23 10.45
CA VAL A 6 -9.48 11.45 9.17
C VAL A 6 -8.81 10.17 8.70
N GLY A 7 -9.30 9.63 7.59
CA GLY A 7 -8.89 8.35 7.03
C GLY A 7 -9.77 7.18 7.50
N CYS A 8 -10.13 6.28 6.59
CA CYS A 8 -11.04 5.18 6.84
C CYS A 8 -10.56 3.85 6.22
N THR A 9 -9.30 3.50 6.49
CA THR A 9 -8.82 2.13 6.32
C THR A 9 -8.97 1.35 7.64
N HIS A 10 -7.99 0.58 8.09
CA HIS A 10 -8.15 -0.25 9.29
C HIS A 10 -8.39 0.54 10.57
N ALA A 11 -7.47 1.47 10.88
CA ALA A 11 -7.52 2.22 12.13
C ALA A 11 -8.73 3.15 12.19
N GLY A 12 -9.07 3.81 11.07
CA GLY A 12 -10.23 4.70 10.97
C GLY A 12 -11.53 3.94 11.11
N THR A 13 -11.73 2.88 10.31
CA THR A 13 -12.95 2.05 10.38
C THR A 13 -13.18 1.48 11.80
N THR A 14 -12.12 1.01 12.46
CA THR A 14 -12.23 0.52 13.83
C THR A 14 -12.56 1.65 14.81
N ALA A 15 -11.89 2.81 14.66
CA ALA A 15 -12.10 3.94 15.56
C ALA A 15 -13.55 4.47 15.47
N GLU A 16 -14.07 4.69 14.26
CA GLU A 16 -15.41 5.27 14.07
C GLU A 16 -16.53 4.33 14.56
N VAL A 17 -16.40 3.02 14.35
CA VAL A 17 -17.37 2.03 14.85
C VAL A 17 -17.36 2.03 16.39
N ASN A 18 -16.21 1.90 17.02
CA ASN A 18 -16.11 1.92 18.48
C ASN A 18 -16.57 3.26 19.07
N LEU A 19 -16.23 4.39 18.44
CA LEU A 19 -16.69 5.70 18.89
C LEU A 19 -18.23 5.81 18.82
N LYS A 20 -18.86 5.23 17.80
CA LYS A 20 -20.33 5.27 17.68
C LYS A 20 -21.01 4.36 18.70
N GLU A 21 -20.43 3.24 19.04
CA GLU A 21 -20.91 2.34 20.08
C GLU A 21 -20.83 2.98 21.47
N GLU A 22 -19.71 3.63 21.79
CA GLU A 22 -19.43 4.24 23.10
C GLU A 22 -20.13 5.62 23.26
N HIS A 23 -20.29 6.38 22.17
CA HIS A 23 -20.81 7.74 22.16
C HIS A 23 -22.02 7.87 21.22
N LYS A 24 -23.13 7.21 21.56
CA LYS A 24 -24.33 7.13 20.71
C LYS A 24 -24.87 8.48 20.26
N ASP A 25 -24.77 9.50 21.09
CA ASP A 25 -25.25 10.87 20.84
C ASP A 25 -24.22 11.76 20.14
N ALA A 26 -23.02 11.28 19.88
CA ALA A 26 -22.01 12.03 19.15
C ALA A 26 -22.31 12.09 17.66
N GLU A 27 -22.10 13.25 17.07
CA GLU A 27 -21.97 13.40 15.62
C GLU A 27 -20.57 12.92 15.23
N ILE A 28 -20.47 11.82 14.46
CA ILE A 28 -19.23 11.30 13.94
C ILE A 28 -19.17 11.58 12.45
N VAL A 29 -18.16 12.32 12.01
CA VAL A 29 -17.91 12.67 10.62
C VAL A 29 -16.56 12.09 10.20
N VAL A 30 -16.55 11.33 9.11
CA VAL A 30 -15.33 10.70 8.57
C VAL A 30 -14.97 11.37 7.25
N TYR A 31 -13.74 11.83 7.15
CA TYR A 31 -13.16 12.35 5.92
C TYR A 31 -12.20 11.33 5.33
N GLU A 32 -12.54 10.75 4.19
CA GLU A 32 -11.71 9.78 3.45
C GLU A 32 -11.47 10.30 2.02
N LYS A 33 -10.22 10.35 1.60
CA LYS A 33 -9.86 10.85 0.27
C LYS A 33 -10.13 9.87 -0.86
N ASN A 34 -10.15 8.57 -0.55
CA ASN A 34 -10.46 7.53 -1.53
C ASN A 34 -11.97 7.36 -1.70
N ASP A 35 -12.37 6.58 -2.68
CA ASP A 35 -13.75 6.16 -2.93
C ASP A 35 -14.14 4.87 -2.19
N ASN A 36 -13.24 4.34 -1.37
CA ASN A 36 -13.40 3.07 -0.67
C ASN A 36 -12.88 3.15 0.77
N VAL A 37 -13.37 2.24 1.61
CA VAL A 37 -13.01 2.10 3.03
C VAL A 37 -12.59 0.67 3.34
N SER A 38 -11.94 0.42 4.46
CA SER A 38 -11.70 -0.92 5.02
C SER A 38 -10.90 -1.90 4.14
N PHE A 39 -10.18 -1.44 3.12
CA PHE A 39 -9.42 -2.31 2.23
C PHE A 39 -8.31 -3.06 2.96
N LEU A 40 -8.32 -4.39 2.88
CA LEU A 40 -7.29 -5.29 3.44
C LEU A 40 -6.06 -5.31 2.54
N SER A 41 -5.16 -4.35 2.70
CA SER A 41 -3.92 -4.27 1.91
C SER A 41 -3.00 -5.50 2.07
N CYS A 42 -3.08 -6.19 3.21
CA CYS A 42 -2.39 -7.46 3.42
C CYS A 42 -2.92 -8.61 2.53
N GLY A 43 -4.11 -8.47 1.96
CA GLY A 43 -4.68 -9.45 1.03
C GLY A 43 -4.26 -9.26 -0.44
N ILE A 44 -3.47 -8.24 -0.78
CA ILE A 44 -3.05 -7.99 -2.17
C ILE A 44 -2.29 -9.18 -2.75
N ALA A 45 -1.30 -9.70 -2.02
CA ALA A 45 -0.54 -10.87 -2.45
C ALA A 45 -1.42 -12.11 -2.61
N LEU A 46 -2.37 -12.34 -1.69
CA LEU A 46 -3.34 -13.44 -1.79
C LEU A 46 -4.23 -13.32 -3.03
N SER A 47 -4.59 -12.10 -3.41
CA SER A 47 -5.38 -11.86 -4.62
C SER A 47 -4.56 -12.06 -5.88
N ILE A 48 -3.31 -11.62 -5.92
CA ILE A 48 -2.38 -11.85 -7.03
C ILE A 48 -2.08 -13.35 -7.18
N GLY A 49 -1.82 -14.06 -6.09
CA GLY A 49 -1.58 -15.51 -6.07
C GLY A 49 -2.82 -16.37 -6.36
N GLY A 50 -4.01 -15.76 -6.56
CA GLY A 50 -5.25 -16.47 -6.91
C GLY A 50 -5.97 -17.15 -5.73
N VAL A 51 -5.51 -16.95 -4.50
CA VAL A 51 -6.19 -17.44 -3.28
C VAL A 51 -7.49 -16.67 -3.06
N VAL A 52 -7.48 -15.36 -3.25
CA VAL A 52 -8.65 -14.50 -3.25
C VAL A 52 -8.98 -14.13 -4.70
N THR A 53 -10.02 -14.74 -5.25
CA THR A 53 -10.39 -14.60 -6.67
C THR A 53 -11.14 -13.30 -6.99
N GLU A 54 -11.75 -12.67 -5.99
CA GLU A 54 -12.52 -11.44 -6.13
C GLU A 54 -11.92 -10.38 -5.19
N THR A 55 -11.30 -9.36 -5.74
CA THR A 55 -10.61 -8.31 -4.95
C THR A 55 -11.58 -7.56 -4.01
N GLU A 56 -12.86 -7.53 -4.37
CA GLU A 56 -13.95 -6.96 -3.57
C GLU A 56 -14.10 -7.65 -2.20
N LYS A 57 -13.71 -8.91 -2.08
CA LYS A 57 -13.69 -9.65 -0.80
C LYS A 57 -12.62 -9.17 0.18
N LEU A 58 -11.73 -8.30 -0.28
CA LEU A 58 -10.75 -7.63 0.58
C LEU A 58 -11.31 -6.40 1.29
N PHE A 59 -12.60 -6.12 1.19
CA PHE A 59 -13.27 -5.09 1.95
C PHE A 59 -14.14 -5.73 3.04
N TYR A 60 -13.94 -5.33 4.30
CA TYR A 60 -14.73 -5.85 5.42
C TYR A 60 -15.83 -4.89 5.89
N ASN A 61 -15.89 -3.69 5.30
CA ASN A 61 -16.94 -2.70 5.54
C ASN A 61 -17.18 -1.87 4.27
N SER A 62 -18.27 -1.09 4.25
CA SER A 62 -18.61 -0.21 3.15
C SER A 62 -19.08 1.15 3.67
N PRO A 63 -18.99 2.24 2.87
CA PRO A 63 -19.53 3.54 3.26
C PRO A 63 -21.01 3.46 3.64
N SER A 64 -21.83 2.74 2.88
CA SER A 64 -23.27 2.59 3.15
C SER A 64 -23.56 1.86 4.46
N ASN A 65 -22.75 0.85 4.83
CA ASN A 65 -22.90 0.18 6.11
C ASN A 65 -22.57 1.12 7.28
N LEU A 66 -21.48 1.88 7.18
CA LEU A 66 -21.09 2.88 8.18
C LEU A 66 -22.14 4.00 8.32
N GLU A 67 -22.71 4.46 7.21
CA GLU A 67 -23.81 5.43 7.20
C GLU A 67 -25.07 4.86 7.90
N SER A 68 -25.38 3.59 7.70
CA SER A 68 -26.50 2.93 8.39
C SER A 68 -26.34 2.88 9.91
N MET A 69 -25.10 2.93 10.40
CA MET A 69 -24.76 3.04 11.83
C MET A 69 -24.87 4.49 12.35
N GLY A 70 -25.19 5.46 11.49
CA GLY A 70 -25.29 6.88 11.85
C GLY A 70 -23.94 7.60 11.87
N ILE A 71 -22.99 7.16 11.06
CA ILE A 71 -21.68 7.80 10.82
C ILE A 71 -21.77 8.59 9.52
N ALA A 72 -21.41 9.87 9.54
CA ALA A 72 -21.46 10.72 8.35
C ALA A 72 -20.18 10.53 7.50
N MET A 73 -20.30 9.82 6.38
CA MET A 73 -19.16 9.51 5.49
C MET A 73 -18.97 10.63 4.45
N LYS A 74 -17.76 11.20 4.39
CA LYS A 74 -17.31 12.19 3.41
C LYS A 74 -16.24 11.57 2.53
N MET A 75 -16.67 10.80 1.50
CA MET A 75 -15.80 10.12 0.56
C MET A 75 -15.32 11.08 -0.54
N GLY A 76 -14.06 10.95 -0.97
CA GLY A 76 -13.43 11.87 -1.92
C GLY A 76 -13.08 13.24 -1.33
N PHE A 77 -12.86 13.29 -0.02
CA PHE A 77 -12.47 14.52 0.69
C PHE A 77 -11.09 14.37 1.33
N GLU A 78 -10.14 15.20 0.92
CA GLU A 78 -8.79 15.23 1.46
C GLU A 78 -8.63 16.34 2.50
N VAL A 79 -8.21 15.98 3.72
CA VAL A 79 -7.85 16.97 4.74
C VAL A 79 -6.46 17.53 4.40
N LEU A 80 -6.40 18.85 4.23
CA LEU A 80 -5.19 19.56 3.78
C LEU A 80 -4.40 20.19 4.94
N ASP A 81 -5.10 20.59 6.01
CA ASP A 81 -4.51 21.34 7.11
C ASP A 81 -5.37 21.22 8.37
N ILE A 82 -4.74 21.33 9.53
CA ILE A 82 -5.38 21.22 10.84
C ILE A 82 -4.94 22.41 11.73
N ASP A 83 -5.92 23.22 12.11
CA ASP A 83 -5.76 24.25 13.15
C ASP A 83 -6.17 23.66 14.51
N PHE A 84 -5.18 23.20 15.27
CA PHE A 84 -5.42 22.58 16.56
C PHE A 84 -5.90 23.57 17.63
N ASP A 85 -5.49 24.84 17.54
CA ASP A 85 -5.84 25.88 18.52
C ASP A 85 -7.32 26.26 18.38
N ASN A 86 -7.80 26.43 17.14
CA ASN A 86 -9.18 26.78 16.85
C ASN A 86 -10.07 25.57 16.59
N LYS A 87 -9.52 24.34 16.66
CA LYS A 87 -10.21 23.06 16.41
C LYS A 87 -10.94 23.05 15.05
N LYS A 88 -10.21 23.39 14.01
CA LYS A 88 -10.69 23.41 12.63
C LYS A 88 -9.83 22.55 11.71
N ILE A 89 -10.46 22.04 10.66
CA ILE A 89 -9.76 21.40 9.56
C ILE A 89 -10.09 22.11 8.24
N LYS A 90 -9.13 22.13 7.31
CA LYS A 90 -9.37 22.50 5.91
C LYS A 90 -9.46 21.23 5.08
N VAL A 91 -10.53 21.10 4.35
CA VAL A 91 -10.83 19.89 3.60
C VAL A 91 -11.12 20.24 2.15
N LYS A 92 -10.52 19.51 1.23
CA LYS A 92 -10.75 19.63 -0.20
C LYS A 92 -11.71 18.54 -0.68
N ASN A 93 -12.83 18.94 -1.25
CA ASN A 93 -13.68 18.06 -2.06
C ASN A 93 -12.98 17.82 -3.40
N LEU A 94 -12.54 16.60 -3.65
CA LEU A 94 -11.73 16.25 -4.82
C LEU A 94 -12.55 16.25 -6.13
N SER A 95 -13.85 16.01 -6.06
CA SER A 95 -14.73 16.04 -7.24
C SER A 95 -15.09 17.45 -7.71
N GLU A 96 -15.23 18.41 -6.78
CA GLU A 96 -15.60 19.79 -7.07
C GLU A 96 -14.41 20.75 -7.10
N ASP A 97 -13.22 20.28 -6.73
CA ASP A 97 -11.99 21.08 -6.53
C ASP A 97 -12.19 22.25 -5.54
N LYS A 98 -13.08 22.07 -4.56
CA LYS A 98 -13.48 23.10 -3.61
C LYS A 98 -12.91 22.83 -2.22
N VAL A 99 -12.36 23.86 -1.61
CA VAL A 99 -11.89 23.82 -0.21
C VAL A 99 -12.98 24.36 0.72
N ILE A 100 -13.25 23.64 1.80
CA ILE A 100 -14.16 24.00 2.87
C ILE A 100 -13.44 23.92 4.23
N GLU A 101 -13.99 24.60 5.23
CA GLU A 101 -13.57 24.44 6.63
C GLU A 101 -14.66 23.67 7.39
N ASP A 102 -14.23 22.83 8.34
CA ASP A 102 -15.10 22.19 9.31
C ASP A 102 -14.47 22.26 10.72
N ASN A 103 -15.31 22.24 11.75
CA ASN A 103 -14.86 22.31 13.13
C ASN A 103 -15.17 21.01 13.88
N TYR A 104 -14.40 20.73 14.93
CA TYR A 104 -14.52 19.54 15.75
C TYR A 104 -14.41 19.84 17.25
N ASP A 105 -15.02 18.97 18.06
CA ASP A 105 -14.74 18.91 19.50
C ASP A 105 -13.55 17.97 19.77
N LYS A 106 -13.51 16.84 19.08
CA LYS A 106 -12.44 15.84 19.12
C LYS A 106 -12.01 15.46 17.70
N LEU A 107 -10.72 15.16 17.54
CA LEU A 107 -10.14 14.77 16.27
C LEU A 107 -9.38 13.45 16.43
N VAL A 108 -9.64 12.51 15.51
CA VAL A 108 -8.93 11.24 15.42
C VAL A 108 -8.19 11.19 14.08
N LEU A 109 -6.88 11.06 14.13
CA LEU A 109 -6.02 11.04 12.94
C LEU A 109 -5.59 9.60 12.66
N THR A 110 -6.06 9.06 11.55
CA THR A 110 -5.70 7.72 11.05
C THR A 110 -5.16 7.80 9.63
N LEU A 111 -4.20 8.70 9.43
CA LEU A 111 -3.66 9.14 8.14
C LEU A 111 -2.87 8.03 7.41
N GLY A 112 -2.54 6.94 8.11
CA GLY A 112 -1.80 5.83 7.54
C GLY A 112 -0.37 6.18 7.13
N SER A 113 0.09 5.52 6.09
CA SER A 113 1.45 5.64 5.57
C SER A 113 1.46 5.53 4.05
N TRP A 114 2.57 5.97 3.43
CA TRP A 114 2.80 5.85 2.00
C TRP A 114 4.08 5.07 1.71
N PRO A 115 4.13 4.27 0.63
CA PRO A 115 5.35 3.57 0.23
C PRO A 115 6.49 4.54 -0.01
N ILE A 116 7.68 4.17 0.44
CA ILE A 116 8.90 4.93 0.16
C ILE A 116 9.25 4.76 -1.31
N VAL A 117 9.47 5.88 -2.01
CA VAL A 117 9.95 5.92 -3.38
C VAL A 117 11.38 6.48 -3.36
N PRO A 118 12.38 5.69 -3.77
CA PRO A 118 13.77 6.14 -3.74
C PRO A 118 14.04 7.15 -4.86
N ARG A 119 14.99 8.04 -4.64
CA ARG A 119 15.44 9.00 -5.68
C ARG A 119 16.50 8.36 -6.56
N LEU A 120 16.08 7.56 -7.52
CA LEU A 120 16.95 6.85 -8.46
C LEU A 120 16.66 7.26 -9.89
N GLU A 121 17.67 7.20 -10.75
CA GLU A 121 17.51 7.38 -12.19
C GLU A 121 16.54 6.34 -12.75
N GLY A 122 15.61 6.75 -13.60
CA GLY A 122 14.61 5.88 -14.22
C GLY A 122 13.42 5.51 -13.31
N ILE A 123 13.32 6.02 -12.07
CA ILE A 123 12.23 5.68 -11.12
C ILE A 123 10.82 6.00 -11.65
N ASN A 124 10.71 6.94 -12.58
CA ASN A 124 9.45 7.38 -13.18
C ASN A 124 9.08 6.61 -14.45
N LEU A 125 9.83 5.59 -14.83
CA LEU A 125 9.47 4.73 -15.95
C LEU A 125 8.16 3.97 -15.67
N ASP A 126 7.36 3.78 -16.72
CA ASP A 126 6.16 2.96 -16.64
C ASP A 126 6.50 1.53 -16.22
N ASN A 127 5.54 0.87 -15.56
CA ASN A 127 5.68 -0.47 -14.99
C ASN A 127 6.62 -0.57 -13.76
N ILE A 128 6.95 0.56 -13.12
CA ILE A 128 7.50 0.57 -11.76
C ILE A 128 6.34 0.95 -10.82
N LEU A 129 5.87 0.02 -10.01
CA LEU A 129 4.63 0.13 -9.26
C LEU A 129 4.86 0.09 -7.74
N LEU A 130 3.93 0.69 -7.04
CA LEU A 130 3.82 0.64 -5.58
C LEU A 130 2.77 -0.41 -5.17
N CYS A 131 2.91 -0.99 -3.97
CA CYS A 131 1.94 -1.91 -3.39
C CYS A 131 1.46 -1.38 -2.05
N LYS A 132 0.20 -0.89 -1.96
CA LYS A 132 -0.32 -0.33 -0.71
C LYS A 132 -1.84 -0.33 -0.59
N ASN A 133 -2.57 0.08 -1.61
CA ASN A 133 -4.01 0.33 -1.58
C ASN A 133 -4.72 -0.43 -2.72
N TYR A 134 -6.03 -0.27 -2.77
CA TYR A 134 -6.88 -0.92 -3.78
C TYR A 134 -6.51 -0.55 -5.21
N ASP A 135 -6.20 0.73 -5.48
CA ASP A 135 -5.82 1.17 -6.82
C ASP A 135 -4.49 0.57 -7.26
N HIS A 136 -3.51 0.50 -6.35
CA HIS A 136 -2.26 -0.21 -6.62
C HIS A 136 -2.52 -1.69 -6.93
N ALA A 137 -3.39 -2.36 -6.18
CA ALA A 137 -3.74 -3.76 -6.42
C ALA A 137 -4.32 -3.97 -7.82
N LYS A 138 -5.27 -3.12 -8.25
CA LYS A 138 -5.86 -3.18 -9.60
C LYS A 138 -4.81 -3.01 -10.69
N VAL A 139 -3.92 -2.02 -10.55
CA VAL A 139 -2.87 -1.76 -11.54
C VAL A 139 -1.88 -2.93 -11.60
N ILE A 140 -1.47 -3.49 -10.46
CA ILE A 140 -0.58 -4.65 -10.43
C ILE A 140 -1.24 -5.84 -11.13
N GLN A 141 -2.49 -6.17 -10.81
CA GLN A 141 -3.24 -7.28 -11.42
C GLN A 141 -3.44 -7.10 -12.94
N GLU A 142 -3.55 -5.87 -13.41
CA GLU A 142 -3.64 -5.60 -14.85
C GLU A 142 -2.28 -5.81 -15.53
N LYS A 143 -1.23 -5.21 -14.99
CA LYS A 143 0.12 -5.21 -15.58
C LYS A 143 0.79 -6.57 -15.52
N GLU A 144 0.58 -7.34 -14.45
CA GLU A 144 1.18 -8.66 -14.30
C GLU A 144 0.73 -9.67 -15.36
N LYS A 145 -0.47 -9.49 -15.96
CA LYS A 145 -0.99 -10.38 -17.01
C LYS A 145 -0.07 -10.46 -18.22
N SER A 146 0.57 -9.38 -18.62
CA SER A 146 1.49 -9.30 -19.76
C SER A 146 2.95 -9.45 -19.38
N ALA A 147 3.30 -9.31 -18.10
CA ALA A 147 4.67 -9.41 -17.60
C ALA A 147 5.12 -10.87 -17.50
N LYS A 148 6.38 -11.13 -17.85
CA LYS A 148 7.04 -12.43 -17.65
C LYS A 148 8.12 -12.32 -16.58
N ASN A 149 8.94 -11.27 -16.64
CA ASN A 149 10.05 -11.04 -15.73
C ASN A 149 9.62 -9.97 -14.73
N ILE A 150 9.42 -10.35 -13.48
CA ILE A 150 8.99 -9.45 -12.42
C ILE A 150 10.12 -9.30 -11.41
N VAL A 151 10.48 -8.05 -11.14
CA VAL A 151 11.45 -7.72 -10.11
C VAL A 151 10.71 -7.10 -8.92
N VAL A 152 10.87 -7.71 -7.75
CA VAL A 152 10.37 -7.18 -6.47
C VAL A 152 11.57 -6.61 -5.71
N ILE A 153 11.49 -5.35 -5.30
CA ILE A 153 12.56 -4.64 -4.58
C ILE A 153 12.14 -4.45 -3.13
N GLY A 154 12.90 -5.05 -2.23
CA GLY A 154 12.62 -5.13 -0.80
C GLY A 154 12.11 -6.50 -0.39
N ALA A 155 12.91 -7.26 0.38
CA ALA A 155 12.61 -8.61 0.84
C ALA A 155 12.04 -8.65 2.27
N GLY A 156 11.25 -7.62 2.66
CA GLY A 156 10.39 -7.65 3.84
C GLY A 156 9.11 -8.46 3.59
N TYR A 157 8.15 -8.42 4.52
CA TYR A 157 6.90 -9.19 4.41
C TYR A 157 6.19 -9.04 3.06
N ILE A 158 5.95 -7.81 2.62
CA ILE A 158 5.21 -7.55 1.38
C ILE A 158 5.95 -8.08 0.17
N GLY A 159 7.28 -7.87 0.11
CA GLY A 159 8.07 -8.33 -1.02
C GLY A 159 8.16 -9.84 -1.11
N VAL A 160 8.29 -10.52 0.02
CA VAL A 160 8.31 -11.99 0.11
C VAL A 160 6.97 -12.58 -0.33
N GLU A 161 5.85 -12.06 0.21
CA GLU A 161 4.49 -12.49 -0.16
C GLU A 161 4.20 -12.27 -1.65
N LEU A 162 4.62 -11.12 -2.22
CA LEU A 162 4.45 -10.83 -3.65
C LEU A 162 5.34 -11.72 -4.53
N ALA A 163 6.58 -11.99 -4.10
CA ALA A 163 7.48 -12.87 -4.85
C ALA A 163 6.90 -14.28 -4.96
N GLU A 164 6.35 -14.82 -3.88
CA GLU A 164 5.62 -16.10 -3.87
C GLU A 164 4.39 -16.03 -4.77
N ALA A 165 3.56 -15.00 -4.62
CA ALA A 165 2.34 -14.84 -5.40
C ALA A 165 2.60 -14.82 -6.91
N PHE A 166 3.62 -14.13 -7.37
CA PHE A 166 4.00 -14.10 -8.78
C PHE A 166 4.64 -15.41 -9.26
N GLU A 167 5.42 -16.07 -8.42
CA GLU A 167 5.99 -17.39 -8.73
C GLU A 167 4.88 -18.41 -8.97
N VAL A 168 3.88 -18.49 -8.08
CA VAL A 168 2.71 -19.37 -8.22
C VAL A 168 1.95 -19.09 -9.52
N GLN A 169 1.96 -17.86 -10.02
CA GLN A 169 1.39 -17.47 -11.31
C GLN A 169 2.33 -17.80 -12.52
N GLY A 170 3.44 -18.49 -12.28
CA GLY A 170 4.38 -18.92 -13.30
C GLY A 170 5.25 -17.79 -13.88
N LYS A 171 5.48 -16.72 -13.13
CA LYS A 171 6.35 -15.62 -13.56
C LYS A 171 7.82 -15.92 -13.21
N ASN A 172 8.74 -15.33 -13.96
CA ASN A 172 10.16 -15.30 -13.59
C ASN A 172 10.36 -14.20 -12.56
N VAL A 173 10.58 -14.57 -11.30
CA VAL A 173 10.67 -13.61 -10.20
C VAL A 173 12.11 -13.41 -9.76
N THR A 174 12.52 -12.15 -9.63
CA THR A 174 13.75 -11.76 -8.93
C THR A 174 13.37 -10.90 -7.73
N LEU A 175 13.77 -11.34 -6.53
CA LEU A 175 13.62 -10.59 -5.27
C LEU A 175 14.95 -9.98 -4.90
N ILE A 176 15.02 -8.64 -4.85
CA ILE A 176 16.23 -7.86 -4.57
C ILE A 176 16.12 -7.20 -3.20
N ASP A 177 17.15 -7.30 -2.39
CA ASP A 177 17.27 -6.52 -1.15
C ASP A 177 18.73 -6.12 -0.88
N ALA A 178 18.91 -4.96 -0.24
CA ALA A 178 20.22 -4.52 0.25
C ALA A 178 20.70 -5.34 1.45
N GLU A 179 19.79 -5.92 2.23
CA GLU A 179 20.11 -6.86 3.30
C GLU A 179 20.57 -8.21 2.72
N ASP A 180 21.38 -8.93 3.46
CA ASP A 180 22.00 -10.20 3.02
C ASP A 180 21.06 -11.42 3.12
N ARG A 181 19.86 -11.26 3.66
CA ARG A 181 18.82 -12.29 3.79
C ARG A 181 17.40 -11.70 3.72
N ILE A 182 16.43 -12.53 3.36
CA ILE A 182 15.02 -12.12 3.37
C ILE A 182 14.56 -11.88 4.82
N MET A 183 13.61 -10.99 5.01
CA MET A 183 13.00 -10.66 6.31
C MET A 183 14.03 -10.41 7.45
N ALA A 184 15.21 -9.90 7.11
CA ALA A 184 16.34 -9.72 8.01
C ALA A 184 16.03 -8.95 9.30
N LYS A 185 15.03 -8.04 9.23
CA LYS A 185 14.60 -7.22 10.38
C LYS A 185 13.54 -7.87 11.27
N TYR A 186 13.05 -9.04 10.89
CA TYR A 186 11.87 -9.65 11.52
C TYR A 186 12.12 -11.07 12.05
N LEU A 187 12.97 -11.85 11.38
CA LEU A 187 13.20 -13.24 11.71
C LEU A 187 14.70 -13.54 11.84
N ASP A 188 15.01 -14.54 12.65
CA ASP A 188 16.39 -15.04 12.81
C ASP A 188 16.85 -15.88 11.60
N PRO A 189 18.18 -16.01 11.37
CA PRO A 189 18.74 -16.71 10.22
C PRO A 189 18.23 -18.15 10.06
N GLU A 190 17.97 -18.85 11.16
CA GLU A 190 17.49 -20.24 11.15
C GLU A 190 16.15 -20.39 10.41
N LEU A 191 15.28 -19.38 10.55
CA LEU A 191 13.97 -19.36 9.87
C LEU A 191 14.10 -18.84 8.44
N THR A 192 14.87 -17.78 8.23
CA THR A 192 15.00 -17.18 6.89
C THR A 192 15.75 -18.10 5.93
N ASN A 193 16.74 -18.88 6.40
CA ASN A 193 17.45 -19.85 5.57
C ASN A 193 16.51 -20.90 4.98
N VAL A 194 15.55 -21.41 5.79
CA VAL A 194 14.56 -22.38 5.31
C VAL A 194 13.69 -21.76 4.22
N ALA A 195 13.21 -20.55 4.43
CA ALA A 195 12.37 -19.85 3.46
C ALA A 195 13.16 -19.53 2.16
N GLU A 196 14.41 -19.09 2.26
CA GLU A 196 15.28 -18.85 1.10
C GLU A 196 15.54 -20.12 0.27
N GLU A 197 15.75 -21.28 0.94
CA GLU A 197 15.88 -22.56 0.25
C GLU A 197 14.63 -22.91 -0.55
N GLU A 198 13.42 -22.69 0.04
CA GLU A 198 12.16 -22.93 -0.66
C GLU A 198 11.99 -21.98 -1.86
N PHE A 199 12.28 -20.68 -1.70
CA PHE A 199 12.26 -19.74 -2.82
C PHE A 199 13.18 -20.18 -3.98
N ARG A 200 14.40 -20.60 -3.67
CA ARG A 200 15.35 -21.11 -4.71
C ARG A 200 14.86 -22.37 -5.38
N LYS A 201 14.26 -23.31 -4.63
CA LYS A 201 13.67 -24.55 -5.18
C LYS A 201 12.52 -24.27 -6.15
N HIS A 202 11.74 -23.23 -5.87
CA HIS A 202 10.67 -22.77 -6.73
C HIS A 202 11.11 -21.82 -7.85
N GLY A 203 12.41 -21.60 -8.01
CA GLY A 203 12.98 -20.85 -9.13
C GLY A 203 12.99 -19.34 -8.94
N VAL A 204 12.64 -18.84 -7.76
CA VAL A 204 12.78 -17.41 -7.44
C VAL A 204 14.27 -17.06 -7.30
N LYS A 205 14.71 -16.05 -8.05
CA LYS A 205 16.06 -15.54 -7.97
C LYS A 205 16.19 -14.58 -6.79
N LEU A 206 17.00 -14.94 -5.80
CA LEU A 206 17.29 -14.07 -4.65
C LEU A 206 18.59 -13.28 -4.94
N ALA A 207 18.47 -11.97 -5.03
CA ALA A 207 19.55 -11.01 -5.21
C ALA A 207 19.71 -10.20 -3.89
N LEU A 208 20.25 -10.88 -2.90
CA LEU A 208 20.43 -10.36 -1.54
C LEU A 208 21.81 -9.73 -1.35
N GLY A 209 21.90 -8.73 -0.46
CA GLY A 209 23.07 -7.90 -0.30
C GLY A 209 23.39 -7.07 -1.55
N GLU A 210 22.35 -6.70 -2.32
CA GLU A 210 22.47 -5.88 -3.55
C GLU A 210 21.59 -4.64 -3.47
N MET A 211 22.19 -3.47 -3.61
CA MET A 211 21.47 -2.20 -3.63
C MET A 211 21.18 -1.78 -5.07
N VAL A 212 19.89 -1.48 -5.34
CA VAL A 212 19.47 -0.93 -6.64
C VAL A 212 20.06 0.48 -6.82
N GLN A 213 20.63 0.73 -8.00
CA GLN A 213 21.28 2.00 -8.36
C GLN A 213 20.45 2.82 -9.33
N ARG A 214 19.82 2.20 -10.31
CA ARG A 214 18.98 2.84 -11.32
C ARG A 214 18.08 1.84 -12.04
N PHE A 215 17.18 2.40 -12.83
CA PHE A 215 16.32 1.65 -13.75
C PHE A 215 16.64 2.06 -15.19
N GLU A 216 16.69 1.10 -16.09
CA GLU A 216 16.81 1.35 -17.52
C GLU A 216 15.51 0.97 -18.22
N GLY A 217 15.17 1.67 -19.31
CA GLY A 217 13.94 1.44 -20.02
C GLY A 217 13.99 1.85 -21.48
N GLU A 218 12.99 1.36 -22.21
CA GLU A 218 12.76 1.71 -23.62
C GLU A 218 11.30 2.14 -23.78
N ASN A 219 11.07 3.16 -24.63
CA ASN A 219 9.73 3.71 -24.86
C ASN A 219 8.97 4.04 -23.56
N ASN A 220 9.68 4.64 -22.61
CA ASN A 220 9.19 5.00 -21.28
C ASN A 220 8.77 3.83 -20.38
N LYS A 221 9.08 2.58 -20.71
CA LYS A 221 8.81 1.40 -19.89
C LYS A 221 10.09 0.82 -19.35
N VAL A 222 10.07 0.36 -18.10
CA VAL A 222 11.21 -0.34 -17.51
C VAL A 222 11.53 -1.61 -18.28
N THR A 223 12.81 -1.85 -18.51
CA THR A 223 13.32 -3.09 -19.11
C THR A 223 14.41 -3.75 -18.27
N LYS A 224 15.04 -2.99 -17.37
CA LYS A 224 16.09 -3.51 -16.48
C LYS A 224 16.13 -2.80 -15.14
N VAL A 225 16.49 -3.56 -14.11
CA VAL A 225 16.91 -3.06 -12.80
C VAL A 225 18.41 -3.26 -12.66
N ILE A 226 19.15 -2.19 -12.37
CA ILE A 226 20.60 -2.20 -12.21
C ILE A 226 20.95 -2.07 -10.74
N THR A 227 21.66 -3.03 -10.21
CA THR A 227 22.27 -2.97 -8.87
C THR A 227 23.75 -2.61 -8.97
N GLU A 228 24.44 -2.51 -7.84
CA GLU A 228 25.89 -2.33 -7.78
C GLU A 228 26.68 -3.55 -8.29
N LYS A 229 26.02 -4.74 -8.34
CA LYS A 229 26.68 -6.01 -8.69
C LYS A 229 26.22 -6.56 -10.04
N ASN A 230 24.91 -6.40 -10.35
CA ASN A 230 24.28 -7.12 -11.44
C ASN A 230 23.24 -6.25 -12.19
N SER A 231 22.70 -6.84 -13.26
CA SER A 231 21.58 -6.31 -14.03
C SER A 231 20.51 -7.39 -14.17
N TYR A 232 19.24 -7.01 -14.02
CA TYR A 232 18.09 -7.90 -14.03
C TYR A 232 17.07 -7.40 -15.05
N GLU A 233 16.70 -8.26 -15.99
CA GLU A 233 15.59 -7.99 -16.92
C GLU A 233 14.27 -7.85 -16.16
N ALA A 234 13.46 -6.85 -16.51
CA ALA A 234 12.21 -6.56 -15.84
C ALA A 234 11.15 -6.02 -16.80
N ASP A 235 10.02 -6.70 -16.91
CA ASP A 235 8.81 -6.21 -17.56
C ASP A 235 7.93 -5.43 -16.58
N LEU A 236 8.06 -5.73 -15.29
CA LEU A 236 7.34 -5.14 -14.18
C LEU A 236 8.24 -5.08 -12.94
N VAL A 237 8.20 -3.97 -12.24
CA VAL A 237 8.93 -3.77 -10.97
C VAL A 237 7.93 -3.38 -9.88
N ILE A 238 8.03 -4.01 -8.70
CA ILE A 238 7.25 -3.63 -7.52
C ILE A 238 8.18 -3.14 -6.42
N LEU A 239 7.93 -1.92 -5.92
CA LEU A 239 8.71 -1.33 -4.84
C LEU A 239 8.11 -1.68 -3.47
N CYS A 240 8.86 -2.42 -2.66
CA CYS A 240 8.48 -2.88 -1.32
C CYS A 240 9.51 -2.50 -0.25
N ILE A 241 10.17 -1.35 -0.39
CA ILE A 241 11.30 -0.91 0.46
C ILE A 241 10.88 -0.22 1.77
N GLY A 242 9.61 -0.33 2.14
CA GLY A 242 9.07 0.22 3.39
C GLY A 242 8.11 1.39 3.20
N PHE A 243 7.69 1.96 4.32
CA PHE A 243 6.66 2.99 4.39
C PHE A 243 7.11 4.18 5.24
N ALA A 244 6.64 5.36 4.88
CA ALA A 244 6.74 6.57 5.69
C ALA A 244 5.35 6.97 6.21
N PRO A 245 5.19 7.31 7.50
CA PRO A 245 3.90 7.77 8.02
C PRO A 245 3.50 9.12 7.41
N ASN A 246 2.19 9.30 7.18
CA ASN A 246 1.64 10.54 6.64
C ASN A 246 1.48 11.58 7.75
N THR A 247 2.57 12.23 8.13
CA THR A 247 2.62 13.20 9.23
C THR A 247 2.83 14.65 8.77
N LYS A 248 2.69 14.90 7.47
CA LYS A 248 2.89 16.24 6.86
C LYS A 248 1.57 17.01 6.68
N ILE A 249 0.69 16.98 7.67
CA ILE A 249 -0.60 17.66 7.65
C ILE A 249 -0.68 18.72 8.73
#